data_0b28e00c28e2a4e2f9d9d46db5ef86f4
#
_entry.id   0b28e00c28e2a4e2f9d9d46db5ef86f4
#
_cell.length_a   1.000
_cell.length_b   1.000
_cell.length_c   1.000
_cell.angle_alpha   90.00
_cell.angle_beta   90.00
_cell.angle_gamma   90.00
#
_symmetry.space_group_name_H-M   'P 1'
#
loop_
_entity.id
_entity.type
_entity.pdbx_description
1 polymer ?
#
loop_
_entity_poly.entity_id
_entity_poly.type
_entity_poly.pdbx_seq_one_letter_code
_entity_poly.pdbx_strand_id
1 'polypeptide(L)'
;MDTGRYPRLKERSMPLVRIDLLEGKTLEYRTQVGEIVYQALLGVLGVPNRDRFQVITEHPKAGLQFDRDYLGVHRSDDCIFLQITLNSGRTVELKQRFYQAVADGLHERLKLRREDVFISLVEVPKENWSFGNGEAQYVSPTR
;
A
#
# COMPACT_ATOMS: atom_id res chain seq x y z
N MET A 1 -18.72 -14.59 19.42
CA MET A 1 -19.44 -13.34 19.51
C MET A 1 -18.53 -12.17 19.28
N ASP A 2 -18.92 -11.27 18.43
CA ASP A 2 -18.18 -10.04 18.21
C ASP A 2 -18.42 -9.07 19.36
N THR A 3 -17.36 -8.67 20.04
CA THR A 3 -17.48 -7.75 21.17
C THR A 3 -17.51 -6.29 20.75
N GLY A 4 -17.39 -6.01 19.46
CA GLY A 4 -17.22 -4.65 18.98
C GLY A 4 -15.81 -4.10 19.17
N ARG A 5 -14.98 -4.86 19.83
CA ARG A 5 -13.60 -4.45 20.10
C ARG A 5 -12.70 -4.64 18.88
N TYR A 6 -12.91 -5.72 18.15
CA TYR A 6 -12.18 -6.00 16.93
C TYR A 6 -13.16 -6.31 15.80
N PRO A 7 -12.83 -5.93 14.57
CA PRO A 7 -13.67 -6.26 13.42
C PRO A 7 -13.80 -7.78 13.26
N ARG A 8 -14.84 -8.20 12.55
CA ARG A 8 -15.00 -9.59 12.20
C ARG A 8 -13.80 -10.06 11.38
N LEU A 9 -13.47 -11.32 11.47
CA LEU A 9 -12.31 -11.89 10.80
C LEU A 9 -12.28 -11.57 9.30
N LYS A 10 -13.43 -11.71 8.62
CA LYS A 10 -13.55 -11.42 7.19
C LYS A 10 -13.35 -9.94 6.85
N GLU A 11 -13.53 -9.07 7.82
CA GLU A 11 -13.39 -7.62 7.63
C GLU A 11 -12.01 -7.12 8.03
N ARG A 12 -11.20 -7.99 8.61
CA ARG A 12 -9.87 -7.61 9.08
C ARG A 12 -8.90 -7.66 7.91
N SER A 13 -8.53 -6.51 7.45
CA SER A 13 -7.62 -6.38 6.32
C SER A 13 -6.71 -5.21 6.62
N MET A 14 -5.62 -5.47 7.30
CA MET A 14 -4.76 -4.44 7.84
C MET A 14 -3.50 -4.32 6.99
N PRO A 15 -3.49 -3.45 5.97
CA PRO A 15 -2.30 -3.26 5.17
C PRO A 15 -1.30 -2.33 5.85
N LEU A 16 -0.04 -2.67 5.70
CA LEU A 16 1.06 -1.76 5.99
C LEU A 16 1.63 -1.32 4.66
N VAL A 17 1.58 -0.03 4.38
CA VAL A 17 2.03 0.53 3.12
C VAL A 17 3.36 1.23 3.32
N ARG A 18 4.35 0.87 2.50
CA ARG A 18 5.60 1.60 2.41
C ARG A 18 5.67 2.28 1.06
N ILE A 19 5.95 3.57 1.09
CA ILE A 19 6.07 4.41 -0.09
C ILE A 19 7.48 4.98 -0.11
N ASP A 20 8.24 4.61 -1.11
CA ASP A 20 9.61 5.07 -1.28
C ASP A 20 9.73 5.85 -2.57
N LEU A 21 10.31 7.04 -2.51
CA LEU A 21 10.48 7.91 -3.67
C LEU A 21 11.75 8.73 -3.51
N LEU A 22 12.21 9.32 -4.61
CA LEU A 22 13.34 10.24 -4.56
C LEU A 22 12.92 11.56 -3.92
N GLU A 23 13.84 12.16 -3.20
CA GLU A 23 13.63 13.47 -2.59
C GLU A 23 13.40 14.54 -3.64
N GLY A 24 12.74 15.63 -3.26
CA GLY A 24 12.50 16.77 -4.13
C GLY A 24 11.03 17.08 -4.36
N LYS A 25 10.13 16.17 -3.94
CA LYS A 25 8.70 16.44 -4.02
C LYS A 25 8.23 17.20 -2.78
N THR A 26 7.12 17.93 -2.93
CA THR A 26 6.55 18.67 -1.81
C THR A 26 5.90 17.73 -0.79
N LEU A 27 5.70 18.22 0.41
CA LEU A 27 4.94 17.50 1.43
C LEU A 27 3.54 17.19 0.92
N GLU A 28 2.90 18.14 0.24
CA GLU A 28 1.57 17.93 -0.32
C GLU A 28 1.53 16.78 -1.33
N TYR A 29 2.52 16.73 -2.22
CA TYR A 29 2.62 15.64 -3.19
C TYR A 29 2.69 14.29 -2.48
N ARG A 30 3.57 14.16 -1.50
CA ARG A 30 3.74 12.92 -0.74
C ARG A 30 2.49 12.53 0.01
N THR A 31 1.81 13.51 0.61
CA THR A 31 0.53 13.29 1.29
C THR A 31 -0.52 12.79 0.33
N GLN A 32 -0.59 13.36 -0.87
CA GLN A 32 -1.53 12.93 -1.89
C GLN A 32 -1.25 11.53 -2.40
N VAL A 33 0.02 11.15 -2.54
CA VAL A 33 0.37 9.78 -2.90
C VAL A 33 -0.22 8.82 -1.88
N GLY A 34 -0.02 9.08 -0.61
CA GLY A 34 -0.58 8.24 0.46
C GLY A 34 -2.10 8.17 0.42
N GLU A 35 -2.75 9.31 0.17
CA GLU A 35 -4.21 9.36 0.11
C GLU A 35 -4.76 8.56 -1.05
N ILE A 36 -4.14 8.66 -2.22
CA ILE A 36 -4.57 7.92 -3.41
C ILE A 36 -4.46 6.42 -3.18
N VAL A 37 -3.34 5.97 -2.60
CA VAL A 37 -3.16 4.55 -2.28
C VAL A 37 -4.20 4.08 -1.27
N TYR A 38 -4.45 4.88 -0.25
CA TYR A 38 -5.46 4.57 0.75
C TYR A 38 -6.85 4.43 0.14
N GLN A 39 -7.24 5.35 -0.73
CA GLN A 39 -8.54 5.29 -1.39
C GLN A 39 -8.67 4.05 -2.28
N ALA A 40 -7.61 3.64 -2.94
CA ALA A 40 -7.63 2.41 -3.74
C ALA A 40 -7.77 1.17 -2.86
N LEU A 41 -7.12 1.15 -1.70
CA LEU A 41 -7.27 0.06 -0.74
C LEU A 41 -8.71 -0.05 -0.25
N LEU A 42 -9.34 1.07 0.06
CA LEU A 42 -10.75 1.09 0.48
C LEU A 42 -11.68 0.64 -0.65
N GLY A 43 -11.52 1.25 -1.82
CA GLY A 43 -12.47 1.08 -2.91
C GLY A 43 -12.34 -0.24 -3.67
N VAL A 44 -11.14 -0.76 -3.82
CA VAL A 44 -10.90 -1.98 -4.60
C VAL A 44 -10.72 -3.19 -3.70
N LEU A 45 -9.91 -3.09 -2.66
CA LEU A 45 -9.60 -4.23 -1.81
C LEU A 45 -10.51 -4.34 -0.59
N GLY A 46 -11.42 -3.40 -0.40
CA GLY A 46 -12.39 -3.45 0.68
C GLY A 46 -11.77 -3.32 2.07
N VAL A 47 -10.65 -2.63 2.18
CA VAL A 47 -10.01 -2.38 3.47
C VAL A 47 -10.95 -1.51 4.31
N PRO A 48 -11.15 -1.85 5.60
CA PRO A 48 -12.03 -1.04 6.45
C PRO A 48 -11.51 0.38 6.63
N ASN A 49 -12.42 1.31 6.82
CA ASN A 49 -12.09 2.68 7.15
C ASN A 49 -11.26 2.73 8.45
N ARG A 50 -10.31 3.64 8.52
CA ARG A 50 -9.35 3.80 9.63
C ARG A 50 -8.27 2.72 9.70
N ASP A 51 -8.20 1.88 8.70
CA ASP A 51 -7.16 0.85 8.58
C ASP A 51 -5.99 1.42 7.80
N ARG A 52 -5.41 2.51 8.30
CA ARG A 52 -4.41 3.26 7.56
C ARG A 52 -3.08 3.28 8.29
N PHE A 53 -2.12 2.53 7.78
CA PHE A 53 -0.75 2.49 8.27
C PHE A 53 0.20 2.69 7.11
N GLN A 54 0.89 3.81 7.10
CA GLN A 54 1.75 4.19 5.97
C GLN A 54 3.08 4.73 6.48
N VAL A 55 4.14 4.33 5.81
CA VAL A 55 5.49 4.88 5.99
C VAL A 55 5.89 5.50 4.66
N ILE A 56 6.20 6.78 4.64
CA ILE A 56 6.61 7.49 3.43
C ILE A 56 8.05 7.96 3.64
N THR A 57 8.95 7.46 2.80
CA THR A 57 10.37 7.75 2.94
C THR A 57 10.93 8.34 1.66
N GLU A 58 11.55 9.49 1.78
CA GLU A 58 12.31 10.11 0.69
C GLU A 58 13.73 9.60 0.73
N HIS A 59 14.34 9.48 -0.45
CA HIS A 59 15.70 8.97 -0.60
C HIS A 59 16.53 9.90 -1.46
N PRO A 60 17.82 10.06 -1.14
CA PRO A 60 18.75 10.65 -2.12
C PRO A 60 18.87 9.68 -3.31
N LYS A 61 19.33 10.21 -4.44
CA LYS A 61 19.38 9.41 -5.68
C LYS A 61 20.17 8.12 -5.50
N ALA A 62 21.21 8.11 -4.70
CA ALA A 62 21.99 6.92 -4.43
C ALA A 62 21.27 5.89 -3.58
N GLY A 63 20.21 6.29 -2.89
CA GLY A 63 19.46 5.42 -1.98
C GLY A 63 18.26 4.71 -2.61
N LEU A 64 17.89 5.06 -3.82
CA LEU A 64 16.76 4.45 -4.53
C LEU A 64 17.20 4.18 -5.96
N GLN A 65 17.54 2.92 -6.23
CA GLN A 65 18.09 2.52 -7.52
C GLN A 65 17.15 1.52 -8.17
N PHE A 66 16.94 1.66 -9.47
CA PHE A 66 16.07 0.79 -10.22
C PHE A 66 16.48 0.76 -11.68
N ASP A 67 16.14 -0.35 -12.35
CA ASP A 67 16.36 -0.48 -13.78
C ASP A 67 15.34 0.40 -14.51
N ARG A 68 15.83 1.21 -15.45
CA ARG A 68 15.01 2.18 -16.16
C ARG A 68 14.13 1.56 -17.23
N ASP A 69 14.45 0.34 -17.68
CA ASP A 69 13.79 -0.26 -18.83
C ASP A 69 13.32 -1.70 -18.59
N TYR A 70 13.28 -2.14 -17.36
CA TYR A 70 12.90 -3.50 -17.05
C TYR A 70 11.51 -3.82 -17.59
N LEU A 71 11.36 -4.92 -18.33
CA LEU A 71 10.14 -5.39 -18.97
C LEU A 71 9.54 -4.36 -19.94
N GLY A 72 10.39 -3.53 -20.54
CA GLY A 72 9.94 -2.53 -21.51
C GLY A 72 9.21 -1.34 -20.89
N VAL A 73 9.21 -1.24 -19.58
CA VAL A 73 8.62 -0.10 -18.88
C VAL A 73 9.71 0.93 -18.61
N HIS A 74 9.57 2.12 -19.20
CA HIS A 74 10.57 3.18 -19.08
C HIS A 74 10.29 4.06 -17.88
N ARG A 75 11.16 4.01 -16.88
CA ARG A 75 10.99 4.74 -15.60
C ARG A 75 11.81 6.00 -15.58
N SER A 76 11.28 7.03 -14.93
CA SER A 76 11.95 8.31 -14.73
C SER A 76 12.34 8.47 -13.25
N ASP A 77 12.90 9.63 -12.92
CA ASP A 77 13.22 9.97 -11.54
C ASP A 77 11.98 10.15 -10.67
N ASP A 78 10.79 10.17 -11.27
CA ASP A 78 9.54 10.23 -10.52
C ASP A 78 9.06 8.85 -10.08
N CYS A 79 9.81 7.80 -10.36
CA CYS A 79 9.43 6.44 -10.00
C CYS A 79 9.24 6.31 -8.48
N ILE A 80 8.14 5.67 -8.10
CA ILE A 80 7.86 5.37 -6.71
C ILE A 80 7.72 3.86 -6.53
N PHE A 81 8.15 3.39 -5.36
CA PHE A 81 7.94 2.01 -4.96
C PHE A 81 6.86 1.98 -3.90
N LEU A 82 5.84 1.16 -4.14
CA LEU A 82 4.77 0.90 -3.18
C LEU A 82 4.88 -0.56 -2.78
N GLN A 83 5.27 -0.81 -1.54
CA GLN A 83 5.29 -2.16 -0.99
C GLN A 83 4.19 -2.26 0.06
N ILE A 84 3.26 -3.18 -0.16
CA ILE A 84 2.08 -3.28 0.69
C ILE A 84 2.02 -4.68 1.27
N THR A 85 2.13 -4.77 2.58
CA THR A 85 1.96 -6.03 3.31
C THR A 85 0.50 -6.14 3.72
N LEU A 86 -0.14 -7.23 3.36
CA LEU A 86 -1.55 -7.44 3.63
C LEU A 86 -1.86 -8.92 3.80
N ASN A 87 -3.05 -9.20 4.31
CA ASN A 87 -3.48 -10.58 4.49
C ASN A 87 -3.72 -11.28 3.14
N SER A 88 -3.36 -12.55 3.09
CA SER A 88 -3.60 -13.40 1.93
C SER A 88 -5.10 -13.57 1.68
N GLY A 89 -5.46 -13.91 0.45
CA GLY A 89 -6.82 -14.32 0.11
C GLY A 89 -7.48 -13.57 -1.02
N ARG A 90 -6.83 -12.59 -1.61
CA ARG A 90 -7.40 -11.84 -2.73
C ARG A 90 -7.08 -12.50 -4.06
N THR A 91 -8.01 -12.40 -4.99
CA THR A 91 -7.85 -12.99 -6.32
C THR A 91 -6.87 -12.19 -7.18
N VAL A 92 -6.37 -12.83 -8.24
CA VAL A 92 -5.51 -12.16 -9.22
C VAL A 92 -6.24 -10.96 -9.84
N GLU A 93 -7.51 -11.15 -10.20
CA GLU A 93 -8.31 -10.10 -10.83
C GLU A 93 -8.46 -8.88 -9.92
N LEU A 94 -8.65 -9.11 -8.63
CA LEU A 94 -8.78 -8.03 -7.66
C LEU A 94 -7.46 -7.27 -7.51
N LYS A 95 -6.35 -7.99 -7.48
CA LYS A 95 -5.03 -7.37 -7.43
C LYS A 95 -4.75 -6.53 -8.68
N GLN A 96 -5.11 -7.05 -9.86
CA GLN A 96 -4.94 -6.30 -11.11
C GLN A 96 -5.75 -5.00 -11.09
N ARG A 97 -6.98 -5.04 -10.61
CA ARG A 97 -7.80 -3.84 -10.49
C ARG A 97 -7.21 -2.85 -9.50
N PHE A 98 -6.60 -3.35 -8.44
CA PHE A 98 -5.92 -2.49 -7.47
C PHE A 98 -4.73 -1.77 -8.10
N TYR A 99 -3.88 -2.50 -8.83
CA TYR A 99 -2.73 -1.88 -9.50
C TYR A 99 -3.20 -0.79 -10.45
N GLN A 100 -4.24 -1.06 -11.20
CA GLN A 100 -4.77 -0.10 -12.17
C GLN A 100 -5.35 1.12 -11.47
N ALA A 101 -6.11 0.93 -10.41
CA ALA A 101 -6.71 2.03 -9.66
C ALA A 101 -5.64 2.95 -9.07
N VAL A 102 -4.55 2.39 -8.54
CA VAL A 102 -3.46 3.19 -8.00
C VAL A 102 -2.76 3.97 -9.11
N ALA A 103 -2.39 3.30 -10.19
CA ALA A 103 -1.69 3.96 -11.30
C ALA A 103 -2.55 5.06 -11.92
N ASP A 104 -3.83 4.78 -12.14
CA ASP A 104 -4.75 5.76 -12.71
C ASP A 104 -4.94 6.96 -11.78
N GLY A 105 -5.13 6.70 -10.50
CA GLY A 105 -5.32 7.78 -9.52
C GLY A 105 -4.11 8.69 -9.42
N LEU A 106 -2.93 8.12 -9.38
CA LEU A 106 -1.69 8.89 -9.34
C LEU A 106 -1.48 9.69 -10.62
N HIS A 107 -1.81 9.11 -11.76
CA HIS A 107 -1.71 9.81 -13.05
C HIS A 107 -2.71 10.96 -13.14
N GLU A 108 -3.96 10.72 -12.81
CA GLU A 108 -5.01 11.72 -12.94
C GLU A 108 -4.82 12.90 -11.98
N ARG A 109 -4.43 12.61 -10.74
CA ARG A 109 -4.39 13.64 -9.70
C ARG A 109 -3.03 14.30 -9.56
N LEU A 110 -1.93 13.59 -9.84
CA LEU A 110 -0.59 14.12 -9.65
C LEU A 110 0.22 14.20 -10.93
N LYS A 111 -0.34 13.78 -12.05
CA LYS A 111 0.35 13.72 -13.34
C LYS A 111 1.56 12.77 -13.31
N LEU A 112 1.57 11.84 -12.37
CA LEU A 112 2.61 10.82 -12.32
C LEU A 112 2.40 9.86 -13.49
N ARG A 113 3.48 9.58 -14.22
CA ARG A 113 3.41 8.63 -15.33
C ARG A 113 3.12 7.23 -14.78
N ARG A 114 2.25 6.50 -15.46
CA ARG A 114 1.92 5.13 -15.03
C ARG A 114 3.14 4.24 -14.98
N GLU A 115 4.09 4.46 -15.87
CA GLU A 115 5.36 3.74 -15.93
C GLU A 115 6.20 3.90 -14.64
N ASP A 116 5.96 4.96 -13.90
CA ASP A 116 6.72 5.28 -12.69
C ASP A 116 6.10 4.69 -11.41
N VAL A 117 5.06 3.89 -11.54
CA VAL A 117 4.38 3.29 -10.38
C VAL A 117 4.76 1.81 -10.29
N PHE A 118 5.59 1.49 -9.31
CA PHE A 118 6.04 0.12 -9.05
C PHE A 118 5.36 -0.38 -7.78
N ILE A 119 4.62 -1.49 -7.89
CA ILE A 119 3.83 -2.02 -6.77
C ILE A 119 4.24 -3.47 -6.50
N SER A 120 4.47 -3.78 -5.24
CA SER A 120 4.70 -5.15 -4.78
C SER A 120 3.77 -5.43 -3.61
N LEU A 121 2.99 -6.49 -3.70
CA LEU A 121 2.15 -6.95 -2.60
C LEU A 121 2.86 -8.09 -1.89
N VAL A 122 2.93 -7.98 -0.56
CA VAL A 122 3.51 -9.03 0.30
C VAL A 122 2.37 -9.61 1.10
N GLU A 123 1.95 -10.82 0.77
CA GLU A 123 0.83 -11.48 1.44
C GLU A 123 1.34 -12.28 2.63
N VAL A 124 0.63 -12.17 3.74
CA VAL A 124 0.99 -12.87 4.98
C VAL A 124 -0.25 -13.48 5.61
N PRO A 125 -0.09 -14.56 6.39
CA PRO A 125 -1.20 -15.07 7.18
C PRO A 125 -1.52 -14.11 8.34
N LYS A 126 -2.74 -14.19 8.85
CA LYS A 126 -3.21 -13.30 9.91
C LYS A 126 -2.38 -13.38 11.19
N GLU A 127 -1.80 -14.52 11.46
CA GLU A 127 -0.97 -14.72 12.65
C GLU A 127 0.34 -13.92 12.63
N ASN A 128 0.69 -13.33 11.48
CA ASN A 128 1.93 -12.57 11.33
C ASN A 128 1.83 -11.13 11.83
N TRP A 129 0.68 -10.75 12.38
CA TRP A 129 0.47 -9.37 12.83
C TRP A 129 0.39 -9.27 14.34
N SER A 130 1.05 -8.27 14.88
CA SER A 130 0.81 -7.75 16.21
C SER A 130 0.66 -6.23 16.08
N PHE A 131 -0.51 -5.71 16.43
CA PHE A 131 -0.80 -4.29 16.29
C PHE A 131 -0.55 -3.52 17.58
N GLY A 132 0.21 -4.08 18.46
CA GLY A 132 0.55 -3.46 19.74
C GLY A 132 0.28 -4.41 20.89
N ASN A 133 0.78 -4.03 22.06
CA ASN A 133 0.63 -4.78 23.31
C ASN A 133 1.23 -6.18 23.28
N GLY A 134 2.01 -6.52 22.25
CA GLY A 134 2.59 -7.86 22.11
C GLY A 134 1.55 -8.94 21.85
N GLU A 135 0.38 -8.58 21.36
CA GLU A 135 -0.73 -9.51 21.13
C GLU A 135 -0.92 -9.75 19.62
N ALA A 136 -1.34 -10.95 19.29
CA ALA A 136 -1.73 -11.31 17.91
C ALA A 136 -3.25 -11.13 17.81
N GLN A 137 -3.71 -9.92 17.56
CA GLN A 137 -5.12 -9.55 17.66
C GLN A 137 -6.03 -10.33 16.69
N TYR A 138 -5.50 -10.72 15.53
CA TYR A 138 -6.30 -11.51 14.59
C TYR A 138 -6.48 -12.97 15.03
N VAL A 139 -5.59 -13.48 15.88
CA VAL A 139 -5.61 -14.87 16.31
C VAL A 139 -6.16 -14.99 17.74
N SER A 140 -5.80 -14.05 18.59
CA SER A 140 -6.20 -14.07 20.01
C SER A 140 -6.75 -12.71 20.40
N PRO A 141 -7.87 -12.26 19.83
CA PRO A 141 -8.36 -10.91 20.07
C PRO A 141 -9.02 -10.70 21.44
N THR A 142 -9.18 -11.76 22.22
CA THR A 142 -9.91 -11.68 23.49
C THR A 142 -9.03 -11.45 24.70
N ARG A 143 -7.74 -11.29 24.51
CA ARG A 143 -6.83 -11.03 25.62
C ARG A 143 -7.08 -9.70 26.29
#